data_1561d0eb82a19aed29ed3ae952ce1b9b
#
_entry.id   1561d0eb82a19aed29ed3ae952ce1b9b
#
_cell.length_a   1.000
_cell.length_b   1.000
_cell.length_c   1.000
_cell.angle_alpha   90.00
_cell.angle_beta   90.00
_cell.angle_gamma   90.00
#
_symmetry.space_group_name_H-M   'P 1'
#
loop_
_entity.id
_entity.type
_entity.pdbx_description
1 polymer ?
#
loop_
_entity_poly.entity_id
_entity_poly.type
_entity_poly.pdbx_seq_one_letter_code
_entity_poly.pdbx_strand_id
1 'polypeptide(L)'
;MLNGYHYTGPLPLGSVVAHNCGAAGLFSSNTDADVKLSAVEYDDMYILTVSIRGVEHTLTGSISSLGRRSIGQSLLVLLRTEQGLPAHNEWGTMVGVRPTKLLHKYMDQYGSLEAATRHIRDEFSVSMEKLEILSKIGRYQRPFLGDDSPKHISLYCGIPFCETRCVYCSFPYGLYQDYPRQAEFITALLKDIDDVRSICESYNLYTNTLYMGGGTPTILGNEDFHHLLTRLATLIPVGREFTVEAGRPDSITVEKIRSMQHCHVNRISINPQTMDDTILRRIGRGHNAQDIDDMYQYVKKHTDFAVNMDF
;
A
#
# COMPACT_ATOMS: atom_id res chain seq x y z
N MET A 1 21.91 4.71 17.78
CA MET A 1 21.33 3.94 16.65
C MET A 1 22.26 4.11 15.46
N LEU A 2 22.39 3.11 14.59
CA LEU A 2 23.09 3.23 13.32
C LEU A 2 22.17 3.95 12.32
N ASN A 3 22.69 4.86 11.50
CA ASN A 3 21.87 5.69 10.62
C ASN A 3 22.12 5.41 9.13
N GLY A 4 23.34 5.11 8.74
CA GLY A 4 23.68 4.98 7.33
C GLY A 4 24.64 3.83 7.04
N TYR A 5 24.62 3.36 5.79
CA TYR A 5 25.58 2.38 5.29
C TYR A 5 26.20 2.82 3.96
N HIS A 6 27.42 2.37 3.71
CA HIS A 6 28.10 2.50 2.43
C HIS A 6 28.61 1.12 1.97
N TYR A 7 28.32 0.76 0.73
CA TYR A 7 28.71 -0.54 0.16
C TYR A 7 29.61 -0.39 -1.06
N THR A 8 30.67 -1.17 -1.09
CA THR A 8 31.56 -1.35 -2.25
C THR A 8 31.72 -2.83 -2.55
N GLY A 9 31.50 -3.24 -3.81
CA GLY A 9 31.65 -4.65 -4.18
C GLY A 9 30.78 -5.07 -5.36
N PRO A 10 30.68 -6.40 -5.63
CA PRO A 10 29.92 -6.96 -6.73
C PRO A 10 28.44 -6.58 -6.70
N LEU A 11 27.88 -6.16 -7.85
CA LEU A 11 26.47 -5.75 -7.99
C LEU A 11 25.44 -6.82 -7.52
N PRO A 12 25.63 -8.14 -7.80
CA PRO A 12 24.67 -9.14 -7.35
C PRO A 12 24.55 -9.25 -5.84
N LEU A 13 25.63 -8.99 -5.10
CA LEU A 13 25.59 -8.94 -3.65
C LEU A 13 25.09 -7.58 -3.14
N GLY A 14 25.35 -6.49 -3.86
CA GLY A 14 24.91 -5.14 -3.50
C GLY A 14 23.41 -5.02 -3.29
N SER A 15 22.58 -5.69 -4.10
CA SER A 15 21.13 -5.71 -3.93
C SER A 15 20.71 -6.41 -2.63
N VAL A 16 21.39 -7.48 -2.26
CA VAL A 16 21.15 -8.22 -0.99
C VAL A 16 21.57 -7.37 0.20
N VAL A 17 22.73 -6.70 0.12
CA VAL A 17 23.19 -5.77 1.16
C VAL A 17 22.20 -4.62 1.34
N ALA A 18 21.80 -3.96 0.27
CA ALA A 18 20.83 -2.85 0.32
C ALA A 18 19.50 -3.26 0.96
N HIS A 19 18.98 -4.43 0.58
CA HIS A 19 17.74 -4.95 1.14
C HIS A 19 17.86 -5.20 2.67
N ASN A 20 18.94 -5.84 3.12
CA ASN A 20 19.10 -6.19 4.52
C ASN A 20 19.49 -4.98 5.39
N CYS A 21 20.26 -4.04 4.87
CA CYS A 21 20.49 -2.76 5.54
C CYS A 21 19.19 -1.97 5.72
N GLY A 22 18.34 -1.91 4.67
CA GLY A 22 17.00 -1.31 4.76
C GLY A 22 16.12 -2.01 5.80
N ALA A 23 16.17 -3.35 5.89
CA ALA A 23 15.46 -4.14 6.90
C ALA A 23 15.95 -3.86 8.33
N ALA A 24 17.20 -3.43 8.49
CA ALA A 24 17.79 -2.97 9.74
C ALA A 24 17.55 -1.47 10.02
N GLY A 25 16.83 -0.76 9.13
CA GLY A 25 16.54 0.66 9.28
C GLY A 25 17.67 1.61 8.84
N LEU A 26 18.63 1.13 8.03
CA LEU A 26 19.73 1.93 7.54
C LEU A 26 19.46 2.50 6.16
N PHE A 27 19.93 3.71 5.91
CA PHE A 27 19.85 4.37 4.59
C PHE A 27 21.21 4.38 3.89
N SER A 28 21.20 4.31 2.57
CA SER A 28 22.45 4.46 1.80
C SER A 28 23.01 5.86 1.97
N SER A 29 24.30 5.95 2.30
CA SER A 29 25.03 7.22 2.50
C SER A 29 26.42 7.13 1.90
N ASN A 30 26.87 8.18 1.23
CA ASN A 30 28.19 8.25 0.61
C ASN A 30 29.26 8.93 1.49
N THR A 31 28.86 9.66 2.53
CA THR A 31 29.76 10.53 3.28
C THR A 31 29.89 10.25 4.75
N ASP A 32 28.83 9.80 5.43
CA ASP A 32 28.80 9.66 6.89
C ASP A 32 28.08 8.37 7.31
N ALA A 33 28.59 7.23 6.82
CA ALA A 33 28.01 5.94 7.10
C ALA A 33 28.59 5.32 8.37
N ASP A 34 27.72 5.00 9.34
CA ASP A 34 28.09 4.25 10.53
C ASP A 34 28.52 2.80 10.21
N VAL A 35 28.07 2.29 9.08
CA VAL A 35 28.35 0.94 8.60
C VAL A 35 29.03 1.01 7.22
N LYS A 36 30.24 0.48 7.13
CA LYS A 36 30.97 0.34 5.88
C LYS A 36 31.03 -1.14 5.52
N LEU A 37 30.62 -1.43 4.28
CA LEU A 37 30.59 -2.79 3.76
C LEU A 37 31.45 -2.86 2.50
N SER A 38 32.39 -3.80 2.47
CA SER A 38 33.17 -4.11 1.29
C SER A 38 33.11 -5.60 0.99
N ALA A 39 32.89 -5.97 -0.26
CA ALA A 39 32.82 -7.35 -0.65
C ALA A 39 33.79 -7.65 -1.80
N VAL A 40 34.38 -8.84 -1.72
CA VAL A 40 35.20 -9.44 -2.79
C VAL A 40 34.63 -10.80 -3.16
N GLU A 41 34.85 -11.19 -4.39
CA GLU A 41 34.57 -12.54 -4.89
C GLU A 41 35.89 -13.31 -4.99
N TYR A 42 35.94 -14.49 -4.38
CA TYR A 42 37.11 -15.33 -4.38
C TYR A 42 36.69 -16.81 -4.33
N ASP A 43 37.17 -17.64 -5.22
CA ASP A 43 36.91 -19.09 -5.30
C ASP A 43 35.43 -19.47 -5.15
N ASP A 44 34.55 -18.89 -5.99
CA ASP A 44 33.10 -19.11 -5.94
C ASP A 44 32.42 -18.72 -4.61
N MET A 45 33.09 -17.89 -3.82
CA MET A 45 32.59 -17.36 -2.56
C MET A 45 32.58 -15.84 -2.57
N TYR A 46 31.58 -15.25 -1.92
CA TYR A 46 31.64 -13.85 -1.49
C TYR A 46 32.23 -13.77 -0.08
N ILE A 47 33.13 -12.84 0.12
CA ILE A 47 33.66 -12.44 1.43
C ILE A 47 33.17 -10.99 1.63
N LEU A 48 32.25 -10.79 2.58
CA LEU A 48 31.72 -9.49 2.95
C LEU A 48 32.33 -9.05 4.27
N THR A 49 33.11 -7.98 4.23
CA THR A 49 33.62 -7.30 5.42
C THR A 49 32.68 -6.22 5.83
N VAL A 50 32.23 -6.22 7.07
CA VAL A 50 31.30 -5.25 7.66
C VAL A 50 32.02 -4.52 8.78
N SER A 51 32.31 -3.25 8.62
CA SER A 51 32.92 -2.40 9.66
C SER A 51 31.81 -1.53 10.30
N ILE A 52 31.60 -1.73 11.60
CA ILE A 52 30.62 -1.00 12.41
C ILE A 52 31.37 -0.28 13.53
N ARG A 53 31.41 1.05 13.48
CA ARG A 53 32.12 1.89 14.48
C ARG A 53 33.57 1.48 14.70
N GLY A 54 34.25 0.99 13.64
CA GLY A 54 35.65 0.55 13.68
C GLY A 54 35.85 -0.90 14.10
N VAL A 55 34.80 -1.65 14.42
CA VAL A 55 34.86 -3.10 14.64
C VAL A 55 34.54 -3.82 13.32
N GLU A 56 35.39 -4.73 12.92
CA GLU A 56 35.23 -5.49 11.68
C GLU A 56 34.66 -6.88 11.92
N HIS A 57 33.71 -7.26 11.08
CA HIS A 57 33.10 -8.57 11.01
C HIS A 57 33.22 -9.10 9.58
N THR A 58 33.41 -10.42 9.46
CA THR A 58 33.48 -11.06 8.13
C THR A 58 32.35 -12.06 7.98
N LEU A 59 31.58 -11.91 6.89
CA LEU A 59 30.55 -12.85 6.50
C LEU A 59 30.93 -13.49 5.17
N THR A 60 30.73 -14.81 5.05
CA THR A 60 31.06 -15.55 3.84
C THR A 60 29.88 -16.37 3.34
N GLY A 61 29.78 -16.56 2.03
CA GLY A 61 28.76 -17.41 1.42
C GLY A 61 29.08 -17.65 -0.05
N SER A 62 28.54 -18.71 -0.64
CA SER A 62 28.77 -19.01 -2.06
C SER A 62 28.12 -17.90 -2.96
N ILE A 63 28.63 -17.77 -4.18
CA ILE A 63 28.08 -16.85 -5.18
C ILE A 63 26.68 -17.23 -5.65
N SER A 64 26.22 -18.43 -5.32
CA SER A 64 24.86 -18.89 -5.61
C SER A 64 23.78 -17.98 -4.97
N SER A 65 22.57 -18.07 -5.45
CA SER A 65 21.44 -17.34 -4.86
C SER A 65 21.23 -17.68 -3.38
N LEU A 66 21.44 -18.94 -2.99
CA LEU A 66 21.36 -19.41 -1.59
C LEU A 66 22.46 -18.83 -0.72
N GLY A 67 23.71 -18.80 -1.22
CA GLY A 67 24.83 -18.24 -0.48
C GLY A 67 24.69 -16.72 -0.28
N ARG A 68 24.28 -15.99 -1.30
CA ARG A 68 23.97 -14.55 -1.18
C ARG A 68 22.88 -14.28 -0.14
N ARG A 69 21.85 -15.14 -0.12
CA ARG A 69 20.76 -15.03 0.86
C ARG A 69 21.27 -15.29 2.29
N SER A 70 22.10 -16.31 2.47
CA SER A 70 22.72 -16.62 3.77
C SER A 70 23.55 -15.45 4.30
N ILE A 71 24.36 -14.81 3.44
CA ILE A 71 25.09 -13.57 3.80
C ILE A 71 24.12 -12.46 4.22
N GLY A 72 23.05 -12.25 3.45
CA GLY A 72 22.04 -11.24 3.78
C GLY A 72 21.37 -11.46 5.14
N GLN A 73 20.99 -12.70 5.44
CA GLN A 73 20.41 -13.06 6.73
C GLN A 73 21.41 -12.81 7.89
N SER A 74 22.67 -13.25 7.73
CA SER A 74 23.71 -13.03 8.73
C SER A 74 24.00 -11.53 8.93
N LEU A 75 24.02 -10.76 7.84
CA LEU A 75 24.17 -9.31 7.90
C LEU A 75 23.01 -8.66 8.68
N LEU A 76 21.78 -9.04 8.41
CA LEU A 76 20.62 -8.50 9.12
C LEU A 76 20.69 -8.80 10.63
N VAL A 77 21.03 -10.03 11.00
CA VAL A 77 21.20 -10.42 12.41
C VAL A 77 22.29 -9.57 13.08
N LEU A 78 23.46 -9.43 12.43
CA LEU A 78 24.55 -8.61 12.93
C LEU A 78 24.11 -7.16 13.17
N LEU A 79 23.54 -6.51 12.14
CA LEU A 79 23.13 -5.11 12.23
C LEU A 79 22.06 -4.86 13.29
N ARG A 80 21.12 -5.78 13.48
CA ARG A 80 20.09 -5.67 14.52
C ARG A 80 20.69 -5.84 15.92
N THR A 81 21.58 -6.81 16.09
CA THR A 81 22.28 -7.07 17.37
C THR A 81 23.11 -5.86 17.79
N GLU A 82 23.85 -5.26 16.85
CA GLU A 82 24.66 -4.07 17.09
C GLU A 82 23.83 -2.81 17.44
N GLN A 83 22.55 -2.83 17.12
CA GLN A 83 21.58 -1.79 17.51
C GLN A 83 20.84 -2.11 18.80
N GLY A 84 21.12 -3.23 19.47
CA GLY A 84 20.40 -3.69 20.65
C GLY A 84 18.98 -4.15 20.37
N LEU A 85 18.68 -4.48 19.11
CA LEU A 85 17.39 -5.01 18.67
C LEU A 85 17.39 -6.55 18.73
N PRO A 86 16.22 -7.20 18.83
CA PRO A 86 16.14 -8.65 18.68
C PRO A 86 16.82 -9.10 17.38
N ALA A 87 17.65 -10.11 17.43
CA ALA A 87 18.42 -10.63 16.29
C ALA A 87 17.53 -10.99 15.09
N HIS A 88 16.33 -11.52 15.37
CA HIS A 88 15.36 -11.89 14.36
C HIS A 88 14.18 -10.91 14.34
N ASN A 89 13.76 -10.53 13.13
CA ASN A 89 12.50 -9.85 12.88
C ASN A 89 11.45 -10.92 12.56
N GLU A 90 10.23 -10.78 13.06
CA GLU A 90 9.14 -11.73 12.79
C GLU A 90 8.84 -11.90 11.29
N TRP A 91 9.03 -10.85 10.49
CA TRP A 91 8.94 -10.91 9.03
C TRP A 91 10.25 -11.32 8.34
N GLY A 92 11.28 -11.60 9.10
CA GLY A 92 12.61 -11.96 8.58
C GLY A 92 13.19 -10.87 7.68
N THR A 93 13.58 -11.25 6.47
CA THR A 93 14.12 -10.34 5.46
C THR A 93 13.04 -9.80 4.50
N MET A 94 11.77 -10.06 4.76
CA MET A 94 10.66 -9.61 3.92
C MET A 94 10.35 -8.11 4.16
N VAL A 95 11.05 -7.23 3.44
CA VAL A 95 10.90 -5.78 3.53
C VAL A 95 10.53 -5.21 2.17
N GLY A 96 9.61 -4.22 2.15
CA GLY A 96 9.20 -3.55 0.92
C GLY A 96 8.36 -4.39 -0.04
N VAL A 97 7.89 -5.56 0.39
CA VAL A 97 7.00 -6.44 -0.39
C VAL A 97 5.61 -6.53 0.26
N ARG A 98 4.62 -6.84 -0.54
CA ARG A 98 3.27 -7.16 -0.05
C ARG A 98 3.21 -8.65 0.25
N PRO A 99 3.19 -9.09 1.53
CA PRO A 99 3.31 -10.51 1.89
C PRO A 99 2.23 -11.40 1.24
N THR A 100 0.98 -10.92 1.23
CA THR A 100 -0.14 -11.66 0.62
C THR A 100 0.01 -11.81 -0.89
N LYS A 101 0.46 -10.76 -1.60
CA LYS A 101 0.71 -10.84 -3.03
C LYS A 101 1.80 -11.88 -3.37
N LEU A 102 2.87 -11.91 -2.56
CA LEU A 102 3.94 -12.90 -2.70
C LEU A 102 3.42 -14.31 -2.40
N LEU A 103 2.62 -14.47 -1.36
CA LEU A 103 1.99 -15.75 -1.02
C LEU A 103 1.16 -16.29 -2.18
N HIS A 104 0.27 -15.48 -2.76
CA HIS A 104 -0.56 -15.91 -3.88
C HIS A 104 0.27 -16.27 -5.11
N LYS A 105 1.30 -15.47 -5.44
CA LYS A 105 2.25 -15.80 -6.50
C LYS A 105 2.90 -17.17 -6.28
N TYR A 106 3.32 -17.46 -5.05
CA TYR A 106 3.96 -18.74 -4.72
C TYR A 106 2.95 -19.90 -4.66
N MET A 107 1.69 -19.64 -4.28
CA MET A 107 0.63 -20.65 -4.42
C MET A 107 0.42 -21.05 -5.88
N ASP A 108 0.44 -20.11 -6.81
CA ASP A 108 0.34 -20.39 -8.25
C ASP A 108 1.57 -21.14 -8.75
N GLN A 109 2.75 -20.77 -8.29
CA GLN A 109 4.01 -21.36 -8.71
C GLN A 109 4.24 -22.78 -8.16
N TYR A 110 3.87 -23.01 -6.90
CA TYR A 110 4.16 -24.28 -6.18
C TYR A 110 2.92 -25.15 -5.95
N GLY A 111 1.76 -24.72 -6.41
CA GLY A 111 0.53 -25.50 -6.44
C GLY A 111 -0.23 -25.64 -5.12
N SER A 112 0.32 -25.20 -3.99
CA SER A 112 -0.39 -25.26 -2.70
C SER A 112 0.01 -24.14 -1.73
N LEU A 113 -0.88 -23.85 -0.77
CA LEU A 113 -0.61 -22.93 0.31
C LEU A 113 0.56 -23.40 1.21
N GLU A 114 0.60 -24.69 1.49
CA GLU A 114 1.62 -25.31 2.34
C GLU A 114 3.01 -25.22 1.69
N ALA A 115 3.10 -25.47 0.39
CA ALA A 115 4.36 -25.32 -0.36
C ALA A 115 4.78 -23.85 -0.42
N ALA A 116 3.87 -22.93 -0.69
CA ALA A 116 4.12 -21.50 -0.73
C ALA A 116 4.61 -20.94 0.60
N THR A 117 3.95 -21.29 1.70
CA THR A 117 4.35 -20.84 3.06
C THR A 117 5.68 -21.42 3.49
N ARG A 118 5.96 -22.68 3.16
CA ARG A 118 7.30 -23.29 3.40
C ARG A 118 8.37 -22.50 2.64
N HIS A 119 8.13 -22.19 1.38
CA HIS A 119 9.08 -21.44 0.57
C HIS A 119 9.31 -20.02 1.13
N ILE A 120 8.26 -19.33 1.55
CA ILE A 120 8.36 -18.01 2.19
C ILE A 120 9.19 -18.10 3.48
N ARG A 121 8.96 -19.11 4.32
CA ARG A 121 9.74 -19.32 5.54
C ARG A 121 11.23 -19.49 5.21
N ASP A 122 11.53 -20.40 4.29
CA ASP A 122 12.89 -20.79 3.97
C ASP A 122 13.64 -19.70 3.21
N GLU A 123 12.91 -18.89 2.42
CA GLU A 123 13.48 -17.78 1.66
C GLU A 123 13.70 -16.52 2.49
N PHE A 124 12.74 -16.16 3.33
CA PHE A 124 12.76 -14.88 4.03
C PHE A 124 12.94 -15.01 5.55
N SER A 125 13.04 -16.21 6.08
CA SER A 125 13.15 -16.46 7.54
C SER A 125 11.97 -15.86 8.34
N VAL A 126 10.77 -15.91 7.79
CA VAL A 126 9.55 -15.42 8.44
C VAL A 126 9.18 -16.35 9.61
N SER A 127 8.77 -15.77 10.75
CA SER A 127 8.38 -16.53 11.92
C SER A 127 7.12 -17.38 11.67
N MET A 128 6.98 -18.47 12.42
CA MET A 128 5.81 -19.34 12.30
C MET A 128 4.51 -18.61 12.63
N GLU A 129 4.52 -17.68 13.58
CA GLU A 129 3.37 -16.87 13.95
C GLU A 129 2.90 -16.00 12.78
N LYS A 130 3.81 -15.30 12.09
CA LYS A 130 3.47 -14.48 10.92
C LYS A 130 3.06 -15.33 9.72
N LEU A 131 3.63 -16.50 9.55
CA LEU A 131 3.21 -17.46 8.52
C LEU A 131 1.79 -17.98 8.77
N GLU A 132 1.41 -18.21 10.02
CA GLU A 132 0.05 -18.63 10.36
C GLU A 132 -0.97 -17.52 10.01
N ILE A 133 -0.69 -16.27 10.40
CA ILE A 133 -1.52 -15.11 10.03
C ILE A 133 -1.61 -14.98 8.51
N LEU A 134 -0.47 -15.01 7.82
CA LEU A 134 -0.39 -14.91 6.37
C LEU A 134 -1.19 -16.01 5.68
N SER A 135 -1.11 -17.25 6.20
CA SER A 135 -1.87 -18.38 5.67
C SER A 135 -3.38 -18.22 5.85
N LYS A 136 -3.82 -17.74 7.02
CA LYS A 136 -5.24 -17.44 7.28
C LYS A 136 -5.76 -16.39 6.29
N ILE A 137 -5.03 -15.30 6.12
CA ILE A 137 -5.38 -14.23 5.18
C ILE A 137 -5.41 -14.77 3.75
N GLY A 138 -4.39 -15.53 3.35
CA GLY A 138 -4.29 -16.11 2.01
C GLY A 138 -5.45 -17.05 1.66
N ARG A 139 -5.85 -17.93 2.59
CA ARG A 139 -7.04 -18.79 2.41
C ARG A 139 -8.30 -17.98 2.22
N TYR A 140 -8.47 -16.93 3.02
CA TYR A 140 -9.64 -16.05 2.92
C TYR A 140 -9.68 -15.27 1.60
N GLN A 141 -8.55 -14.76 1.16
CA GLN A 141 -8.45 -13.95 -0.05
C GLN A 141 -8.54 -14.78 -1.34
N ARG A 142 -8.04 -16.01 -1.35
CA ARG A 142 -7.89 -16.83 -2.56
C ARG A 142 -9.16 -16.97 -3.39
N PRO A 143 -10.36 -17.20 -2.83
CA PRO A 143 -11.60 -17.31 -3.59
C PRO A 143 -12.00 -16.01 -4.32
N PHE A 144 -11.50 -14.86 -3.85
CA PHE A 144 -11.82 -13.55 -4.42
C PHE A 144 -10.83 -13.10 -5.50
N LEU A 145 -9.68 -13.74 -5.58
CA LEU A 145 -8.70 -13.53 -6.64
C LEU A 145 -9.11 -14.36 -7.86
N GLY A 146 -10.19 -14.00 -8.52
CA GLY A 146 -10.72 -14.73 -9.67
C GLY A 146 -9.67 -15.15 -10.70
N ASP A 147 -10.07 -15.78 -11.78
CA ASP A 147 -9.18 -16.08 -12.89
C ASP A 147 -8.38 -14.83 -13.27
N ASP A 148 -7.06 -14.90 -13.19
CA ASP A 148 -6.12 -13.86 -13.64
C ASP A 148 -6.20 -13.73 -15.19
N SER A 149 -7.42 -13.56 -15.68
CA SER A 149 -7.60 -13.22 -17.08
C SER A 149 -6.94 -11.84 -17.27
N PRO A 150 -5.99 -11.71 -18.20
CA PRO A 150 -5.37 -10.42 -18.51
C PRO A 150 -6.41 -9.39 -19.00
N LYS A 151 -7.65 -9.80 -19.14
CA LYS A 151 -8.80 -8.98 -19.50
C LYS A 151 -9.51 -8.35 -18.29
N HIS A 152 -9.26 -8.83 -17.07
CA HIS A 152 -9.84 -8.28 -15.86
C HIS A 152 -8.98 -7.14 -15.31
N ILE A 153 -9.58 -5.97 -15.14
CA ILE A 153 -8.91 -4.77 -14.65
C ILE A 153 -9.59 -4.20 -13.41
N SER A 154 -8.83 -3.44 -12.65
CA SER A 154 -9.34 -2.56 -11.61
C SER A 154 -9.11 -1.12 -12.03
N LEU A 155 -10.12 -0.27 -11.86
CA LEU A 155 -10.04 1.15 -12.20
C LEU A 155 -9.92 1.99 -10.92
N TYR A 156 -9.08 3.00 -10.98
CA TYR A 156 -8.94 3.99 -9.91
C TYR A 156 -9.19 5.40 -10.48
N CYS A 157 -10.17 6.10 -9.91
CA CYS A 157 -10.46 7.50 -10.22
C CYS A 157 -9.95 8.38 -9.07
N GLY A 158 -8.94 9.20 -9.31
CA GLY A 158 -8.32 10.06 -8.31
C GLY A 158 -8.85 11.48 -8.32
N ILE A 159 -9.35 11.98 -7.19
CA ILE A 159 -9.71 13.38 -6.97
C ILE A 159 -8.61 14.04 -6.13
N PRO A 160 -7.73 14.87 -6.71
CA PRO A 160 -6.56 15.40 -6.03
C PRO A 160 -6.86 16.65 -5.19
N PHE A 161 -8.03 16.70 -4.55
CA PHE A 161 -8.48 17.86 -3.78
C PHE A 161 -9.00 17.49 -2.42
N CYS A 162 -8.78 18.38 -1.45
CA CYS A 162 -9.36 18.34 -0.10
C CYS A 162 -9.92 19.70 0.26
N GLU A 163 -10.74 19.76 1.32
CA GLU A 163 -11.25 21.00 1.90
C GLU A 163 -10.18 21.69 2.77
N THR A 164 -9.47 20.91 3.58
CA THR A 164 -8.41 21.39 4.46
C THR A 164 -7.19 20.47 4.39
N ARG A 165 -6.02 20.98 4.78
CA ARG A 165 -4.78 20.21 4.80
C ARG A 165 -4.58 19.56 6.16
N CYS A 166 -4.66 18.22 6.21
CA CYS A 166 -4.29 17.47 7.41
C CYS A 166 -2.77 17.48 7.61
N VAL A 167 -2.31 17.75 8.83
CA VAL A 167 -0.87 17.93 9.13
C VAL A 167 0.00 16.69 8.88
N TYR A 168 -0.59 15.51 8.89
CA TYR A 168 0.10 14.24 8.67
C TYR A 168 0.08 13.76 7.20
N CYS A 169 -0.72 14.42 6.34
CA CYS A 169 -0.97 13.91 4.98
C CYS A 169 0.20 14.20 4.05
N SER A 170 0.74 13.15 3.42
CA SER A 170 1.83 13.22 2.46
C SER A 170 1.37 13.18 0.99
N PHE A 171 0.07 13.06 0.72
CA PHE A 171 -0.42 13.07 -0.66
C PHE A 171 -0.22 14.43 -1.33
N PRO A 172 0.17 14.45 -2.61
CA PRO A 172 0.23 15.67 -3.40
C PRO A 172 -1.19 16.10 -3.79
N TYR A 173 -1.82 16.99 -3.01
CA TYR A 173 -3.16 17.48 -3.26
C TYR A 173 -3.23 18.99 -3.09
N GLY A 174 -4.25 19.60 -3.73
CA GLY A 174 -4.62 21.01 -3.59
C GLY A 174 -5.85 21.21 -2.70
N LEU A 175 -6.04 22.43 -2.22
CA LEU A 175 -7.33 22.83 -1.65
C LEU A 175 -8.30 23.12 -2.79
N TYR A 176 -9.49 22.52 -2.74
CA TYR A 176 -10.47 22.66 -3.85
C TYR A 176 -10.92 24.11 -4.04
N GLN A 177 -11.16 24.83 -2.97
CA GLN A 177 -11.55 26.24 -2.99
C GLN A 177 -10.51 27.16 -3.63
N ASP A 178 -9.22 26.80 -3.55
CA ASP A 178 -8.12 27.61 -4.07
C ASP A 178 -7.77 27.25 -5.53
N TYR A 179 -8.40 26.21 -6.08
CA TYR A 179 -8.13 25.78 -7.45
C TYR A 179 -9.02 26.52 -8.46
N PRO A 180 -8.45 27.41 -9.29
CA PRO A 180 -9.25 28.34 -10.13
C PRO A 180 -9.89 27.66 -11.35
N ARG A 181 -9.48 26.43 -11.69
CA ARG A 181 -9.90 25.72 -12.91
C ARG A 181 -10.75 24.48 -12.61
N GLN A 182 -11.67 24.57 -11.63
CA GLN A 182 -12.48 23.44 -11.18
C GLN A 182 -13.32 22.84 -12.33
N ALA A 183 -14.01 23.67 -13.12
CA ALA A 183 -14.83 23.22 -14.23
C ALA A 183 -14.03 22.52 -15.33
N GLU A 184 -12.81 23.03 -15.62
CA GLU A 184 -11.92 22.40 -16.60
C GLU A 184 -11.42 21.03 -16.10
N PHE A 185 -11.13 20.91 -14.79
CA PHE A 185 -10.76 19.63 -14.20
C PHE A 185 -11.88 18.60 -14.35
N ILE A 186 -13.13 18.96 -14.03
CA ILE A 186 -14.27 18.06 -14.18
C ILE A 186 -14.45 17.65 -15.65
N THR A 187 -14.37 18.60 -16.56
CA THR A 187 -14.48 18.34 -18.01
C THR A 187 -13.39 17.38 -18.49
N ALA A 188 -12.13 17.58 -18.07
CA ALA A 188 -11.03 16.72 -18.42
C ALA A 188 -11.22 15.30 -17.85
N LEU A 189 -11.63 15.19 -16.57
CA LEU A 189 -11.86 13.91 -15.93
C LEU A 189 -13.00 13.12 -16.59
N LEU A 190 -14.09 13.78 -16.98
CA LEU A 190 -15.18 13.15 -17.74
C LEU A 190 -14.68 12.63 -19.09
N LYS A 191 -13.81 13.37 -19.77
CA LYS A 191 -13.19 12.94 -21.00
C LYS A 191 -12.30 11.73 -20.78
N ASP A 192 -11.47 11.73 -19.74
CA ASP A 192 -10.62 10.59 -19.39
C ASP A 192 -11.46 9.31 -19.13
N ILE A 193 -12.63 9.45 -18.48
CA ILE A 193 -13.57 8.34 -18.28
C ILE A 193 -14.09 7.78 -19.61
N ASP A 194 -14.41 8.64 -20.56
CA ASP A 194 -14.87 8.22 -21.89
C ASP A 194 -13.74 7.58 -22.71
N ASP A 195 -12.51 8.08 -22.60
CA ASP A 195 -11.32 7.49 -23.22
C ASP A 195 -11.04 6.09 -22.62
N VAL A 196 -11.14 5.93 -21.30
CA VAL A 196 -11.02 4.61 -20.62
C VAL A 196 -12.10 3.65 -21.11
N ARG A 197 -13.34 4.10 -21.27
CA ARG A 197 -14.41 3.26 -21.85
C ARG A 197 -14.04 2.74 -23.22
N SER A 198 -13.59 3.62 -24.11
CA SER A 198 -13.17 3.27 -25.47
C SER A 198 -12.01 2.25 -25.48
N ILE A 199 -11.08 2.39 -24.54
CA ILE A 199 -9.98 1.42 -24.35
C ILE A 199 -10.55 0.08 -23.89
N CYS A 200 -11.41 0.05 -22.89
CA CYS A 200 -12.02 -1.17 -22.39
C CYS A 200 -12.76 -1.92 -23.49
N GLU A 201 -13.55 -1.22 -24.30
CA GLU A 201 -14.27 -1.80 -25.44
C GLU A 201 -13.31 -2.34 -26.50
N SER A 202 -12.30 -1.56 -26.91
CA SER A 202 -11.33 -1.93 -27.96
C SER A 202 -10.52 -3.16 -27.60
N TYR A 203 -10.19 -3.35 -26.34
CA TYR A 203 -9.38 -4.47 -25.86
C TYR A 203 -10.19 -5.59 -25.20
N ASN A 204 -11.52 -5.48 -25.16
CA ASN A 204 -12.43 -6.37 -24.44
C ASN A 204 -12.01 -6.56 -22.97
N LEU A 205 -11.82 -5.45 -22.25
CA LEU A 205 -11.47 -5.47 -20.85
C LEU A 205 -12.72 -5.45 -19.96
N TYR A 206 -12.66 -6.16 -18.84
CA TYR A 206 -13.75 -6.25 -17.87
C TYR A 206 -13.34 -5.63 -16.53
N THR A 207 -14.08 -4.63 -16.09
CA THR A 207 -13.81 -4.00 -14.79
C THR A 207 -14.35 -4.86 -13.65
N ASN A 208 -13.45 -5.35 -12.81
CA ASN A 208 -13.80 -6.11 -11.60
C ASN A 208 -14.08 -5.22 -10.40
N THR A 209 -13.30 -4.15 -10.25
CA THR A 209 -13.45 -3.19 -9.15
C THR A 209 -13.23 -1.78 -9.67
N LEU A 210 -13.99 -0.84 -9.13
CA LEU A 210 -13.81 0.58 -9.36
C LEU A 210 -13.68 1.29 -8.02
N TYR A 211 -12.66 2.13 -7.90
CA TYR A 211 -12.35 2.85 -6.67
C TYR A 211 -12.19 4.34 -6.97
N MET A 212 -13.03 5.18 -6.35
CA MET A 212 -12.92 6.63 -6.41
C MET A 212 -12.34 7.14 -5.09
N GLY A 213 -11.15 7.69 -5.14
CA GLY A 213 -10.38 8.10 -3.96
C GLY A 213 -9.45 9.27 -4.22
N GLY A 214 -8.39 9.37 -3.42
CA GLY A 214 -7.36 10.40 -3.53
C GLY A 214 -7.32 11.35 -2.34
N GLY A 215 -7.65 12.62 -2.53
CA GLY A 215 -7.80 13.58 -1.45
C GLY A 215 -9.12 13.38 -0.71
N THR A 216 -10.19 13.94 -1.25
CA THR A 216 -11.56 13.79 -0.71
C THR A 216 -12.55 13.88 -1.86
N PRO A 217 -12.97 12.78 -2.47
CA PRO A 217 -13.90 12.80 -3.61
C PRO A 217 -15.19 13.57 -3.35
N THR A 218 -15.69 13.52 -2.12
CA THR A 218 -16.92 14.21 -1.71
C THR A 218 -16.76 15.72 -1.54
N ILE A 219 -15.58 16.29 -1.79
CA ILE A 219 -15.39 17.76 -1.83
C ILE A 219 -16.07 18.42 -3.03
N LEU A 220 -16.27 17.65 -4.10
CA LEU A 220 -16.93 18.13 -5.32
C LEU A 220 -18.37 18.59 -5.01
N GLY A 221 -18.87 19.56 -5.78
CA GLY A 221 -20.27 19.95 -5.72
C GLY A 221 -21.21 18.76 -5.99
N ASN A 222 -22.45 18.81 -5.48
CA ASN A 222 -23.39 17.69 -5.60
C ASN A 222 -23.65 17.30 -7.06
N GLU A 223 -23.73 18.28 -7.96
CA GLU A 223 -24.00 18.08 -9.40
C GLU A 223 -22.80 17.41 -10.08
N ASP A 224 -21.59 17.97 -9.91
CA ASP A 224 -20.36 17.41 -10.47
C ASP A 224 -20.08 16.00 -9.95
N PHE A 225 -20.27 15.78 -8.64
CA PHE A 225 -20.13 14.48 -8.01
C PHE A 225 -21.09 13.46 -8.60
N HIS A 226 -22.37 13.82 -8.74
CA HIS A 226 -23.37 12.94 -9.37
C HIS A 226 -23.03 12.65 -10.84
N HIS A 227 -22.61 13.64 -11.58
CA HIS A 227 -22.24 13.49 -12.99
C HIS A 227 -21.05 12.53 -13.18
N LEU A 228 -20.00 12.69 -12.37
CA LEU A 228 -18.85 11.79 -12.39
C LEU A 228 -19.23 10.36 -12.00
N LEU A 229 -20.02 10.18 -10.94
CA LEU A 229 -20.46 8.84 -10.53
C LEU A 229 -21.30 8.17 -11.61
N THR A 230 -22.20 8.89 -12.27
CA THR A 230 -23.02 8.36 -13.37
C THR A 230 -22.14 7.87 -14.52
N ARG A 231 -21.09 8.63 -14.87
CA ARG A 231 -20.14 8.21 -15.92
C ARG A 231 -19.30 7.02 -15.49
N LEU A 232 -18.79 7.01 -14.27
CA LEU A 232 -18.01 5.91 -13.71
C LEU A 232 -18.82 4.61 -13.63
N ALA A 233 -20.10 4.70 -13.24
CA ALA A 233 -20.99 3.54 -13.13
C ALA A 233 -21.15 2.79 -14.47
N THR A 234 -20.95 3.46 -15.60
CA THR A 234 -21.00 2.79 -16.91
C THR A 234 -19.77 1.93 -17.21
N LEU A 235 -18.69 2.07 -16.43
CA LEU A 235 -17.46 1.33 -16.61
C LEU A 235 -17.43 0.00 -15.84
N ILE A 236 -18.38 -0.21 -14.91
CA ILE A 236 -18.39 -1.37 -14.04
C ILE A 236 -19.77 -2.06 -14.04
N PRO A 237 -19.83 -3.40 -14.15
CA PRO A 237 -21.09 -4.13 -14.02
C PRO A 237 -21.70 -3.99 -12.62
N VAL A 238 -23.01 -3.88 -12.55
CA VAL A 238 -23.76 -3.85 -11.28
C VAL A 238 -23.44 -5.10 -10.46
N GLY A 239 -23.22 -4.94 -9.17
CA GLY A 239 -22.87 -6.01 -8.22
C GLY A 239 -21.37 -6.27 -8.08
N ARG A 240 -20.52 -5.63 -8.91
CA ARG A 240 -19.08 -5.57 -8.66
C ARG A 240 -18.74 -4.50 -7.61
N GLU A 241 -17.55 -4.55 -7.02
CA GLU A 241 -17.14 -3.58 -6.01
C GLU A 241 -16.94 -2.21 -6.63
N PHE A 242 -17.82 -1.27 -6.27
CA PHE A 242 -17.65 0.15 -6.54
C PHE A 242 -17.50 0.89 -5.21
N THR A 243 -16.27 1.30 -4.91
CA THR A 243 -15.90 1.97 -3.67
C THR A 243 -15.74 3.47 -3.89
N VAL A 244 -16.26 4.27 -2.97
CA VAL A 244 -16.03 5.72 -2.90
C VAL A 244 -15.46 6.11 -1.54
N GLU A 245 -14.32 6.81 -1.54
CA GLU A 245 -13.82 7.45 -0.33
C GLU A 245 -14.67 8.66 0.01
N ALA A 246 -15.64 8.46 0.87
CA ALA A 246 -16.44 9.54 1.42
C ALA A 246 -15.74 10.25 2.60
N GLY A 247 -14.65 9.77 3.02
CA GLY A 247 -13.57 10.14 3.95
C GLY A 247 -13.87 11.14 5.07
N ARG A 248 -14.68 12.17 4.81
CA ARG A 248 -14.91 13.30 5.75
C ARG A 248 -16.40 13.59 5.92
N PRO A 249 -16.94 13.49 7.14
CA PRO A 249 -18.35 13.79 7.40
C PRO A 249 -18.79 15.17 6.94
N ASP A 250 -17.92 16.17 7.07
CA ASP A 250 -18.16 17.57 6.68
C ASP A 250 -18.32 17.78 5.16
N SER A 251 -17.89 16.85 4.32
CA SER A 251 -18.04 16.91 2.87
C SER A 251 -19.15 16.02 2.30
N ILE A 252 -19.73 15.14 3.13
CA ILE A 252 -20.82 14.23 2.72
C ILE A 252 -22.16 14.94 2.88
N THR A 253 -22.98 14.95 1.82
CA THR A 253 -24.37 15.41 1.87
C THR A 253 -25.34 14.26 1.62
N VAL A 254 -26.60 14.44 2.00
CA VAL A 254 -27.67 13.46 1.71
C VAL A 254 -27.82 13.23 0.21
N GLU A 255 -27.68 14.29 -0.59
CA GLU A 255 -27.72 14.23 -2.04
C GLU A 255 -26.58 13.38 -2.61
N LYS A 256 -25.37 13.50 -2.07
CA LYS A 256 -24.23 12.66 -2.49
C LYS A 256 -24.45 11.19 -2.11
N ILE A 257 -25.02 10.91 -0.93
CA ILE A 257 -25.38 9.54 -0.53
C ILE A 257 -26.41 8.96 -1.51
N ARG A 258 -27.43 9.72 -1.88
CA ARG A 258 -28.42 9.29 -2.89
C ARG A 258 -27.79 9.08 -4.25
N SER A 259 -26.86 9.94 -4.67
CA SER A 259 -26.10 9.76 -5.90
C SER A 259 -25.29 8.48 -5.90
N MET A 260 -24.61 8.16 -4.79
CA MET A 260 -23.88 6.90 -4.63
C MET A 260 -24.81 5.68 -4.73
N GLN A 261 -25.97 5.70 -4.08
CA GLN A 261 -26.98 4.62 -4.19
C GLN A 261 -27.48 4.44 -5.62
N HIS A 262 -27.82 5.57 -6.28
CA HIS A 262 -28.32 5.55 -7.67
C HIS A 262 -27.28 4.99 -8.64
N CYS A 263 -26.01 5.25 -8.42
CA CYS A 263 -24.89 4.78 -9.24
C CYS A 263 -24.34 3.41 -8.81
N HIS A 264 -25.06 2.68 -7.97
CA HIS A 264 -24.69 1.32 -7.51
C HIS A 264 -23.34 1.23 -6.78
N VAL A 265 -22.90 2.32 -6.15
CA VAL A 265 -21.82 2.26 -5.17
C VAL A 265 -22.25 1.31 -4.06
N ASN A 266 -21.39 0.38 -3.66
CA ASN A 266 -21.72 -0.61 -2.65
C ASN A 266 -20.74 -0.61 -1.46
N ARG A 267 -19.69 0.21 -1.53
CA ARG A 267 -18.73 0.39 -0.43
C ARG A 267 -18.31 1.85 -0.33
N ILE A 268 -18.23 2.35 0.90
CA ILE A 268 -17.72 3.69 1.17
C ILE A 268 -16.72 3.65 2.34
N SER A 269 -15.84 4.65 2.42
CA SER A 269 -15.07 4.88 3.63
C SER A 269 -15.52 6.16 4.33
N ILE A 270 -15.70 6.08 5.65
CA ILE A 270 -15.85 7.24 6.54
C ILE A 270 -14.65 7.18 7.47
N ASN A 271 -13.72 8.15 7.37
CA ASN A 271 -12.42 8.07 8.00
C ASN A 271 -12.33 9.01 9.22
N PRO A 272 -12.60 8.52 10.43
CA PRO A 272 -12.51 9.31 11.66
C PRO A 272 -11.10 9.83 11.90
N GLN A 273 -10.08 8.99 11.73
CA GLN A 273 -8.68 9.15 12.13
C GLN A 273 -8.51 9.14 13.66
N THR A 274 -9.48 9.65 14.40
CA THR A 274 -9.61 9.62 15.86
C THR A 274 -11.02 10.05 16.24
N MET A 275 -11.47 9.70 17.45
CA MET A 275 -12.72 10.19 18.07
C MET A 275 -12.46 11.23 19.17
N ASP A 276 -11.25 11.79 19.24
CA ASP A 276 -10.90 12.88 20.16
C ASP A 276 -10.95 14.23 19.43
N ASP A 277 -11.89 15.08 19.81
CA ASP A 277 -12.10 16.38 19.18
C ASP A 277 -10.89 17.31 19.29
N THR A 278 -10.06 17.16 20.32
CA THR A 278 -8.86 17.98 20.49
C THR A 278 -7.82 17.56 19.45
N ILE A 279 -7.68 16.26 19.23
CA ILE A 279 -6.78 15.72 18.21
C ILE A 279 -7.31 16.06 16.82
N LEU A 280 -8.61 15.89 16.54
CA LEU A 280 -9.23 16.24 15.25
C LEU A 280 -8.91 17.69 14.85
N ARG A 281 -9.11 18.65 15.75
CA ARG A 281 -8.75 20.05 15.51
C ARG A 281 -7.26 20.23 15.27
N ARG A 282 -6.42 19.54 16.05
CA ARG A 282 -4.95 19.64 15.93
C ARG A 282 -4.42 19.09 14.60
N ILE A 283 -5.05 18.06 14.07
CA ILE A 283 -4.65 17.47 12.76
C ILE A 283 -5.30 18.15 11.56
N GLY A 284 -6.10 19.19 11.75
CA GLY A 284 -6.72 19.98 10.67
C GLY A 284 -8.02 19.42 10.13
N ARG A 285 -8.80 18.68 10.96
CA ARG A 285 -10.14 18.19 10.60
C ARG A 285 -11.20 19.23 11.00
N GLY A 286 -12.17 19.50 10.10
CA GLY A 286 -13.25 20.47 10.32
C GLY A 286 -14.44 19.92 11.12
N HIS A 287 -14.54 18.58 11.23
CA HIS A 287 -15.63 17.87 11.92
C HIS A 287 -15.19 17.43 13.35
N ASN A 288 -16.17 17.05 14.15
CA ASN A 288 -15.99 16.48 15.48
C ASN A 288 -16.42 15.00 15.55
N ALA A 289 -16.24 14.36 16.69
CA ALA A 289 -16.58 12.95 16.89
C ALA A 289 -18.08 12.67 16.73
N GLN A 290 -18.95 13.61 17.11
CA GLN A 290 -20.40 13.47 16.94
C GLN A 290 -20.80 13.50 15.47
N ASP A 291 -20.20 14.37 14.65
CA ASP A 291 -20.46 14.42 13.20
C ASP A 291 -20.11 13.07 12.52
N ILE A 292 -19.06 12.39 13.01
CA ILE A 292 -18.66 11.07 12.50
C ILE A 292 -19.73 10.02 12.85
N ASP A 293 -20.17 9.99 14.12
CA ASP A 293 -21.19 9.04 14.56
C ASP A 293 -22.53 9.29 13.85
N ASP A 294 -22.99 10.53 13.78
CA ASP A 294 -24.24 10.91 13.12
C ASP A 294 -24.22 10.47 11.63
N MET A 295 -23.12 10.72 10.92
CA MET A 295 -22.98 10.32 9.54
C MET A 295 -22.96 8.79 9.41
N TYR A 296 -22.24 8.09 10.26
CA TYR A 296 -22.23 6.63 10.28
C TYR A 296 -23.63 6.06 10.51
N GLN A 297 -24.34 6.56 11.54
CA GLN A 297 -25.71 6.11 11.85
C GLN A 297 -26.67 6.39 10.69
N TYR A 298 -26.54 7.58 10.06
CA TYR A 298 -27.33 7.91 8.88
C TYR A 298 -27.12 6.92 7.74
N VAL A 299 -25.85 6.64 7.40
CA VAL A 299 -25.48 5.70 6.33
C VAL A 299 -26.00 4.31 6.65
N LYS A 300 -25.77 3.79 7.87
CA LYS A 300 -26.24 2.47 8.28
C LYS A 300 -27.75 2.31 8.26
N LYS A 301 -28.47 3.38 8.54
CA LYS A 301 -29.95 3.36 8.55
C LYS A 301 -30.57 3.45 7.15
N HIS A 302 -29.92 4.16 6.22
CA HIS A 302 -30.52 4.52 4.95
C HIS A 302 -29.87 3.87 3.72
N THR A 303 -28.82 3.08 3.91
CA THR A 303 -28.09 2.40 2.82
C THR A 303 -27.66 1.00 3.21
N ASP A 304 -27.33 0.19 2.19
CA ASP A 304 -26.73 -1.14 2.34
C ASP A 304 -25.21 -1.10 2.08
N PHE A 305 -24.58 0.06 2.16
CA PHE A 305 -23.13 0.20 1.91
C PHE A 305 -22.32 -0.60 2.92
N ALA A 306 -21.31 -1.31 2.42
CA ALA A 306 -20.20 -1.73 3.26
C ALA A 306 -19.40 -0.49 3.68
N VAL A 307 -19.26 -0.25 4.98
CA VAL A 307 -18.56 0.93 5.51
C VAL A 307 -17.19 0.51 6.03
N ASN A 308 -16.14 1.15 5.51
CA ASN A 308 -14.77 1.07 6.01
C ASN A 308 -14.47 2.34 6.83
N MET A 309 -13.66 2.19 7.88
CA MET A 309 -13.21 3.30 8.71
C MET A 309 -11.70 3.21 8.96
N ASP A 310 -11.00 4.35 8.83
CA ASP A 310 -9.58 4.47 9.17
C ASP A 310 -9.43 5.25 10.48
N PHE A 311 -8.60 4.72 11.39
CA PHE A 311 -8.28 5.28 12.69
C PHE A 311 -6.79 5.53 12.86
#